data_6bdaa43d6ab88b1da4e242593fe24af9
#
_entry.id   6bdaa43d6ab88b1da4e242593fe24af9
#
_cell.length_a   1.000
_cell.length_b   1.000
_cell.length_c   1.000
_cell.angle_alpha   90.00
_cell.angle_beta   90.00
_cell.angle_gamma   90.00
#
_symmetry.space_group_name_H-M   'P 1'
#
loop_
_entity.id
_entity.type
_entity.pdbx_description
1 polymer ?
#
loop_
_entity_poly.entity_id
_entity_poly.type
_entity_poly.pdbx_seq_one_letter_code
_entity_poly.pdbx_strand_id
1 'polypeptide(L)'
;MSVRCGIGYDLHRLAEGRKLIIGGIEIPFDKGPVGHSDGDVVAHALCDALLGAAGLGDIGTHFPDTDPKWKGANSLLFLEHARKLLDEKHFVIEHVDAVVILERPKLGPHFPKMREALAKSLRLPPEKIHLKAKTNEGVDAVGRGEAIAAQVVATLSL
;
A
#
# COMPACT_ATOMS: atom_id res chain seq x y z
N MET A 1 19.35 16.44 -12.23
CA MET A 1 18.35 15.45 -11.79
C MET A 1 18.42 15.32 -10.27
N SER A 2 17.32 15.60 -9.60
CA SER A 2 17.22 15.41 -8.14
C SER A 2 16.46 14.14 -7.85
N VAL A 3 17.03 13.24 -7.05
CA VAL A 3 16.41 11.99 -6.64
C VAL A 3 16.00 12.08 -5.18
N ARG A 4 14.77 11.63 -4.87
CA ARG A 4 14.22 11.59 -3.52
C ARG A 4 13.68 10.19 -3.22
N CYS A 5 13.86 9.75 -1.98
CA CYS A 5 13.29 8.52 -1.48
C CYS A 5 12.27 8.84 -0.40
N GLY A 6 11.17 8.10 -0.40
CA GLY A 6 10.16 8.13 0.65
C GLY A 6 9.93 6.74 1.19
N ILE A 7 9.57 6.68 2.46
CA ILE A 7 9.21 5.44 3.14
C ILE A 7 7.76 5.52 3.61
N GLY A 8 7.02 4.42 3.48
CA GLY A 8 5.69 4.26 4.05
C GLY A 8 5.62 2.99 4.88
N TYR A 9 4.84 3.04 5.94
CA TYR A 9 4.56 1.92 6.80
C TYR A 9 3.07 1.93 7.15
N ASP A 10 2.44 0.75 7.12
CA ASP A 10 1.06 0.60 7.56
C ASP A 10 0.87 -0.74 8.27
N LEU A 11 -0.05 -0.77 9.23
CA LEU A 11 -0.39 -1.96 10.01
C LEU A 11 -1.90 -1.95 10.26
N HIS A 12 -2.55 -3.07 10.00
CA HIS A 12 -3.96 -3.27 10.34
C HIS A 12 -4.17 -4.55 11.13
N ARG A 13 -5.08 -4.49 12.10
CA ARG A 13 -5.60 -5.69 12.76
C ARG A 13 -6.37 -6.53 11.74
N LEU A 14 -6.25 -7.84 11.81
CA LEU A 14 -7.06 -8.79 11.05
C LEU A 14 -8.26 -9.26 11.88
N ALA A 15 -9.41 -9.38 11.24
CA ALA A 15 -10.63 -9.92 11.84
C ALA A 15 -11.32 -10.89 10.89
N GLU A 16 -11.96 -11.90 11.45
CA GLU A 16 -12.76 -12.86 10.70
C GLU A 16 -13.94 -12.20 9.99
N GLY A 17 -14.34 -12.76 8.84
CA GLY A 17 -15.48 -12.29 8.07
C GLY A 17 -15.24 -11.01 7.27
N ARG A 18 -14.02 -10.49 7.24
CA ARG A 18 -13.63 -9.34 6.42
C ARG A 18 -12.84 -9.79 5.20
N LYS A 19 -13.01 -9.09 4.09
CA LYS A 19 -12.25 -9.34 2.87
C LYS A 19 -10.79 -8.98 3.06
N LEU A 20 -9.88 -9.81 2.57
CA LEU A 20 -8.45 -9.52 2.53
C LEU A 20 -8.12 -8.87 1.19
N ILE A 21 -7.90 -7.56 1.20
CA ILE A 21 -7.51 -6.78 0.03
C ILE A 21 -6.08 -6.31 0.22
N ILE A 22 -5.19 -6.68 -0.68
CA ILE A 22 -3.77 -6.33 -0.66
C ILE A 22 -3.34 -5.93 -2.06
N GLY A 23 -2.74 -4.75 -2.22
CA GLY A 23 -2.30 -4.27 -3.52
C GLY A 23 -3.44 -4.16 -4.54
N GLY A 24 -4.63 -3.81 -4.09
CA GLY A 24 -5.83 -3.68 -4.90
C GLY A 24 -6.52 -4.99 -5.28
N ILE A 25 -6.04 -6.14 -4.78
CA ILE A 25 -6.55 -7.47 -5.14
C ILE A 25 -7.18 -8.14 -3.94
N GLU A 26 -8.38 -8.67 -4.12
CA GLU A 26 -9.03 -9.53 -3.13
C GLU A 26 -8.37 -10.92 -3.13
N ILE A 27 -7.88 -11.33 -1.97
CA ILE A 27 -7.20 -12.61 -1.78
C ILE A 27 -8.09 -13.52 -0.96
N PRO A 28 -8.35 -14.77 -1.41
CA PRO A 28 -9.12 -15.72 -0.64
C PRO A 28 -8.48 -16.02 0.72
N PHE A 29 -9.15 -15.63 1.79
CA PHE A 29 -8.75 -15.90 3.16
C PHE A 29 -9.95 -15.70 4.11
N ASP A 30 -9.86 -16.22 5.33
CA ASP A 30 -10.94 -16.16 6.31
C ASP A 30 -10.92 -14.87 7.16
N LYS A 31 -9.82 -14.10 7.09
CA LYS A 31 -9.65 -12.82 7.77
C LYS A 31 -9.30 -11.71 6.80
N GLY A 32 -9.66 -10.49 7.17
CA GLY A 32 -9.26 -9.30 6.45
C GLY A 32 -9.00 -8.12 7.40
N PRO A 33 -8.36 -7.05 6.90
CA PRO A 33 -7.97 -5.93 7.73
C PRO A 33 -9.17 -5.13 8.25
N VAL A 34 -9.04 -4.65 9.48
CA VAL A 34 -9.98 -3.71 10.09
C VAL A 34 -9.47 -2.30 9.80
N GLY A 35 -10.29 -1.48 9.16
CA GLY A 35 -9.92 -0.12 8.83
C GLY A 35 -11.11 0.71 8.37
N HIS A 36 -10.92 2.02 8.23
CA HIS A 36 -11.94 2.96 7.74
C HIS A 36 -12.23 2.76 6.25
N SER A 37 -11.18 2.56 5.43
CA SER A 37 -11.26 2.18 4.01
C SER A 37 -11.31 0.65 3.86
N ASP A 38 -10.81 0.10 2.75
CA ASP A 38 -10.68 -1.34 2.54
C ASP A 38 -9.53 -1.99 3.35
N GLY A 39 -8.70 -1.17 4.01
CA GLY A 39 -7.58 -1.63 4.84
C GLY A 39 -6.38 -2.17 4.06
N ASP A 40 -6.23 -1.84 2.78
CA ASP A 40 -5.11 -2.27 1.95
C ASP A 40 -3.79 -1.67 2.43
N VAL A 41 -3.02 -2.44 3.19
CA VAL A 41 -1.77 -1.98 3.80
C VAL A 41 -0.71 -1.58 2.77
N VAL A 42 -0.68 -2.24 1.61
CA VAL A 42 0.29 -1.91 0.55
C VAL A 42 -0.07 -0.58 -0.09
N ALA A 43 -1.33 -0.38 -0.44
CA ALA A 43 -1.78 0.88 -1.03
C ALA A 43 -1.57 2.06 -0.07
N HIS A 44 -1.86 1.88 1.22
CA HIS A 44 -1.65 2.91 2.24
C HIS A 44 -0.16 3.25 2.43
N ALA A 45 0.69 2.24 2.61
CA ALA A 45 2.12 2.44 2.78
C ALA A 45 2.76 3.06 1.51
N LEU A 46 2.32 2.64 0.32
CA LEU A 46 2.79 3.21 -0.94
C LEU A 46 2.36 4.68 -1.10
N CYS A 47 1.13 5.01 -0.72
CA CYS A 47 0.66 6.39 -0.73
C CYS A 47 1.54 7.28 0.15
N ASP A 48 1.83 6.84 1.39
CA ASP A 48 2.71 7.57 2.31
C ASP A 48 4.15 7.69 1.77
N ALA A 49 4.69 6.64 1.16
CA ALA A 49 6.02 6.68 0.57
C ALA A 49 6.11 7.71 -0.56
N LEU A 50 5.10 7.77 -1.43
CA LEU A 50 5.04 8.74 -2.54
C LEU A 50 4.89 10.17 -2.04
N LEU A 51 3.95 10.41 -1.13
CA LEU A 51 3.72 11.73 -0.55
C LEU A 51 4.94 12.22 0.24
N GLY A 52 5.56 11.33 1.03
CA GLY A 52 6.76 11.64 1.80
C GLY A 52 7.95 12.00 0.92
N ALA A 53 8.22 11.24 -0.14
CA ALA A 53 9.29 11.55 -1.11
C ALA A 53 9.10 12.92 -1.77
N ALA A 54 7.85 13.31 -2.04
CA ALA A 54 7.51 14.58 -2.63
C ALA A 54 7.46 15.75 -1.62
N GLY A 55 7.48 15.46 -0.32
CA GLY A 55 7.32 16.46 0.73
C GLY A 55 5.90 17.01 0.83
N LEU A 56 4.89 16.18 0.53
CA LEU A 56 3.47 16.56 0.47
C LEU A 56 2.64 16.06 1.67
N GLY A 57 3.29 15.70 2.76
CA GLY A 57 2.61 15.19 3.96
C GLY A 57 2.38 13.69 3.90
N ASP A 58 1.26 13.24 4.40
CA ASP A 58 0.91 11.83 4.57
C ASP A 58 -0.55 11.53 4.16
N ILE A 59 -0.91 10.25 4.21
CA ILE A 59 -2.26 9.79 3.86
C ILE A 59 -3.34 10.42 4.76
N GLY A 60 -3.05 10.59 6.05
CA GLY A 60 -4.00 11.18 7.00
C GLY A 60 -4.30 12.65 6.72
N THR A 61 -3.35 13.39 6.18
CA THR A 61 -3.51 14.79 5.78
C THR A 61 -4.47 14.91 4.59
N HIS A 62 -4.35 14.02 3.61
CA HIS A 62 -5.16 14.07 2.38
C HIS A 62 -6.49 13.31 2.48
N PHE A 63 -6.54 12.25 3.28
CA PHE A 63 -7.69 11.34 3.40
C PHE A 63 -7.98 11.05 4.88
N PRO A 64 -8.42 12.06 5.65
CA PRO A 64 -8.67 11.87 7.07
C PRO A 64 -9.75 10.79 7.30
N ASP A 65 -9.51 9.91 8.28
CA ASP A 65 -10.44 8.85 8.65
C ASP A 65 -11.74 9.36 9.30
N THR A 66 -11.76 10.64 9.66
CA THR A 66 -12.96 11.35 10.12
C THR A 66 -13.91 11.75 8.99
N ASP A 67 -13.47 11.72 7.74
CA ASP A 67 -14.29 12.06 6.58
C ASP A 67 -15.10 10.84 6.11
N PRO A 68 -16.46 10.89 6.21
CA PRO A 68 -17.31 9.78 5.77
C PRO A 68 -17.14 9.39 4.30
N LYS A 69 -16.63 10.29 3.47
CA LYS A 69 -16.36 10.08 2.05
C LYS A 69 -15.44 8.86 1.81
N TRP A 70 -14.52 8.61 2.73
CA TRP A 70 -13.51 7.56 2.58
C TRP A 70 -13.88 6.24 3.26
N LYS A 71 -15.04 6.20 3.93
CA LYS A 71 -15.52 4.97 4.58
C LYS A 71 -15.76 3.87 3.55
N GLY A 72 -15.07 2.74 3.71
CA GLY A 72 -15.16 1.61 2.78
C GLY A 72 -14.53 1.88 1.41
N ALA A 73 -13.81 2.99 1.23
CA ALA A 73 -13.22 3.36 -0.05
C ALA A 73 -12.17 2.34 -0.53
N ASN A 74 -12.11 2.16 -1.84
CA ASN A 74 -11.02 1.44 -2.49
C ASN A 74 -9.73 2.28 -2.36
N SER A 75 -8.73 1.73 -1.69
CA SER A 75 -7.47 2.44 -1.42
C SER A 75 -6.64 2.74 -2.67
N LEU A 76 -6.92 2.12 -3.82
CA LEU A 76 -6.32 2.51 -5.09
C LEU A 76 -6.66 3.95 -5.49
N LEU A 77 -7.81 4.47 -5.04
CA LEU A 77 -8.18 5.88 -5.25
C LEU A 77 -7.20 6.84 -4.55
N PHE A 78 -6.63 6.43 -3.42
CA PHE A 78 -5.61 7.22 -2.73
C PHE A 78 -4.32 7.31 -3.57
N LEU A 79 -3.95 6.21 -4.23
CA LEU A 79 -2.80 6.19 -5.14
C LEU A 79 -3.02 7.05 -6.38
N GLU A 80 -4.23 7.02 -6.96
CA GLU A 80 -4.59 7.88 -8.09
C GLU A 80 -4.49 9.36 -7.72
N HIS A 81 -4.95 9.72 -6.51
CA HIS A 81 -4.84 11.09 -6.00
C HIS A 81 -3.37 11.49 -5.76
N ALA A 82 -2.59 10.61 -5.11
CA ALA A 82 -1.16 10.86 -4.91
C ALA A 82 -0.45 11.04 -6.26
N ARG A 83 -0.74 10.20 -7.25
CA ARG A 83 -0.19 10.33 -8.61
C ARG A 83 -0.50 11.70 -9.22
N LYS A 84 -1.73 12.18 -9.08
CA LYS A 84 -2.12 13.51 -9.58
C LYS A 84 -1.28 14.62 -8.91
N LEU A 85 -1.11 14.56 -7.60
CA LEU A 85 -0.28 15.54 -6.87
C LEU A 85 1.19 15.51 -7.32
N LEU A 86 1.73 14.32 -7.60
CA LEU A 86 3.08 14.18 -8.12
C LEU A 86 3.21 14.79 -9.52
N ASP A 87 2.23 14.57 -10.40
CA ASP A 87 2.21 15.15 -11.74
C ASP A 87 2.19 16.69 -11.70
N GLU A 88 1.36 17.27 -10.82
CA GLU A 88 1.28 18.72 -10.62
C GLU A 88 2.61 19.33 -10.14
N LYS A 89 3.44 18.54 -9.48
CA LYS A 89 4.79 18.93 -9.01
C LYS A 89 5.92 18.45 -9.93
N HIS A 90 5.58 17.85 -11.06
CA HIS A 90 6.50 17.33 -12.07
C HIS A 90 7.42 16.19 -11.59
N PHE A 91 7.02 15.47 -10.55
CA PHE A 91 7.75 14.30 -10.09
C PHE A 91 7.49 13.08 -10.98
N VAL A 92 8.55 12.34 -11.23
CA VAL A 92 8.50 11.03 -11.91
C VAL A 92 8.72 9.93 -10.88
N ILE A 93 7.85 8.92 -10.88
CA ILE A 93 8.05 7.71 -10.07
C ILE A 93 9.04 6.81 -10.79
N GLU A 94 10.20 6.58 -10.19
CA GLU A 94 11.27 5.78 -10.77
C GLU A 94 11.18 4.31 -10.36
N HIS A 95 10.91 4.05 -9.10
CA HIS A 95 10.84 2.69 -8.58
C HIS A 95 10.03 2.62 -7.29
N VAL A 96 9.39 1.47 -7.07
CA VAL A 96 8.68 1.13 -5.84
C VAL A 96 9.15 -0.25 -5.39
N ASP A 97 9.58 -0.36 -4.16
CA ASP A 97 9.91 -1.63 -3.51
C ASP A 97 9.07 -1.79 -2.24
N ALA A 98 8.30 -2.86 -2.18
CA ALA A 98 7.37 -3.12 -1.08
C ALA A 98 7.61 -4.49 -0.46
N VAL A 99 7.48 -4.58 0.85
CA VAL A 99 7.43 -5.84 1.58
C VAL A 99 6.12 -5.91 2.37
N VAL A 100 5.39 -7.01 2.19
CA VAL A 100 4.20 -7.32 2.99
C VAL A 100 4.60 -8.33 4.06
N ILE A 101 4.26 -8.02 5.30
CA ILE A 101 4.54 -8.88 6.44
C ILE A 101 3.22 -9.52 6.89
N LEU A 102 3.10 -10.83 6.67
CA LEU A 102 1.87 -11.57 6.86
C LEU A 102 2.19 -13.05 7.08
N GLU A 103 1.60 -13.65 8.08
CA GLU A 103 1.83 -15.06 8.38
C GLU A 103 1.16 -15.97 7.35
N ARG A 104 -0.10 -15.68 7.01
CA ARG A 104 -0.92 -16.39 6.02
C ARG A 104 -1.91 -15.43 5.36
N PRO A 105 -2.34 -15.70 4.11
CA PRO A 105 -1.89 -16.75 3.18
C PRO A 105 -0.57 -16.41 2.49
N LYS A 106 -0.02 -17.33 1.69
CA LYS A 106 1.14 -17.05 0.83
C LYS A 106 0.73 -16.10 -0.30
N LEU A 107 1.48 -15.02 -0.47
CA LEU A 107 1.15 -13.94 -1.41
C LEU A 107 1.83 -14.06 -2.77
N GLY A 108 2.89 -14.84 -2.89
CA GLY A 108 3.65 -14.98 -4.13
C GLY A 108 2.81 -15.20 -5.38
N PRO A 109 1.84 -16.13 -5.38
CA PRO A 109 0.96 -16.36 -6.54
C PRO A 109 0.11 -15.16 -6.95
N HIS A 110 -0.10 -14.20 -6.05
CA HIS A 110 -0.94 -13.01 -6.28
C HIS A 110 -0.15 -11.78 -6.73
N PHE A 111 1.18 -11.79 -6.61
CA PHE A 111 2.02 -10.64 -6.94
C PHE A 111 1.85 -10.12 -8.37
N PRO A 112 1.73 -10.95 -9.41
CA PRO A 112 1.51 -10.42 -10.77
C PRO A 112 0.27 -9.53 -10.87
N LYS A 113 -0.86 -9.95 -10.31
CA LYS A 113 -2.12 -9.18 -10.31
C LYS A 113 -2.02 -7.93 -9.43
N MET A 114 -1.40 -8.02 -8.26
CA MET A 114 -1.16 -6.86 -7.39
C MET A 114 -0.32 -5.81 -8.11
N ARG A 115 0.75 -6.25 -8.76
CA ARG A 115 1.65 -5.36 -9.51
C ARG A 115 0.92 -4.63 -10.62
N GLU A 116 0.10 -5.35 -11.38
CA GLU A 116 -0.72 -4.76 -12.44
C GLU A 116 -1.72 -3.74 -11.89
N ALA A 117 -2.42 -4.04 -10.80
CA ALA A 117 -3.40 -3.13 -10.20
C ALA A 117 -2.75 -1.85 -9.66
N LEU A 118 -1.64 -1.98 -8.94
CA LEU A 118 -0.88 -0.84 -8.43
C LEU A 118 -0.30 0.00 -9.56
N ALA A 119 0.29 -0.64 -10.56
CA ALA A 119 0.87 0.04 -11.71
C ALA A 119 -0.19 0.81 -12.50
N LYS A 120 -1.36 0.22 -12.72
CA LYS A 120 -2.49 0.88 -13.39
C LYS A 120 -2.93 2.14 -12.63
N SER A 121 -3.12 2.06 -11.31
CA SER A 121 -3.55 3.21 -10.50
C SER A 121 -2.52 4.35 -10.51
N LEU A 122 -1.24 4.03 -10.63
CA LEU A 122 -0.15 5.00 -10.70
C LEU A 122 0.27 5.36 -12.15
N ARG A 123 -0.36 4.76 -13.16
CA ARG A 123 0.00 4.94 -14.58
C ARG A 123 1.47 4.66 -14.84
N LEU A 124 1.95 3.52 -14.31
CA LEU A 124 3.33 3.06 -14.43
C LEU A 124 3.41 1.74 -15.20
N PRO A 125 4.55 1.45 -15.83
CA PRO A 125 4.87 0.09 -16.24
C PRO A 125 4.99 -0.82 -15.01
N PRO A 126 4.44 -2.06 -15.05
CA PRO A 126 4.46 -2.95 -13.88
C PRO A 126 5.87 -3.30 -13.37
N GLU A 127 6.88 -3.27 -14.22
CA GLU A 127 8.28 -3.54 -13.87
C GLU A 127 8.90 -2.49 -12.93
N LYS A 128 8.28 -1.33 -12.78
CA LYS A 128 8.68 -0.32 -11.78
C LYS A 128 8.23 -0.65 -10.36
N ILE A 129 7.42 -1.68 -10.18
CA ILE A 129 6.89 -2.09 -8.88
C ILE A 129 7.41 -3.48 -8.53
N HIS A 130 8.10 -3.58 -7.41
CA HIS A 130 8.59 -4.84 -6.86
C HIS A 130 7.87 -5.16 -5.55
N LEU A 131 7.46 -6.42 -5.39
CA LEU A 131 6.73 -6.92 -4.23
C LEU A 131 7.46 -8.10 -3.62
N LYS A 132 7.59 -8.10 -2.30
CA LYS A 132 8.12 -9.19 -1.48
C LYS A 132 7.15 -9.51 -0.36
N ALA A 133 7.20 -10.72 0.15
CA ALA A 133 6.45 -11.12 1.32
C ALA A 133 7.36 -11.78 2.34
N LYS A 134 7.06 -11.55 3.61
CA LYS A 134 7.73 -12.17 4.74
C LYS A 134 6.71 -12.57 5.81
N THR A 135 7.04 -13.60 6.56
CA THR A 135 6.42 -13.85 7.86
C THR A 135 7.23 -13.16 8.96
N ASN A 136 6.68 -13.08 10.17
CA ASN A 136 7.42 -12.70 11.37
C ASN A 136 7.87 -13.91 12.19
N GLU A 137 7.94 -15.10 11.55
CA GLU A 137 8.40 -16.33 12.23
C GLU A 137 7.64 -16.63 13.53
N GLY A 138 6.33 -16.37 13.55
CA GLY A 138 5.49 -16.56 14.72
C GLY A 138 5.64 -15.50 15.82
N VAL A 139 6.46 -14.47 15.59
CA VAL A 139 6.74 -13.43 16.59
C VAL A 139 5.78 -12.26 16.43
N ASP A 140 5.34 -11.68 17.55
CA ASP A 140 4.43 -10.53 17.69
C ASP A 140 2.99 -10.77 17.17
N ALA A 141 2.22 -9.70 17.04
CA ALA A 141 0.83 -9.76 16.56
C ALA A 141 0.73 -10.25 15.11
N VAL A 142 1.65 -9.88 14.25
CA VAL A 142 1.70 -10.38 12.87
C VAL A 142 2.01 -11.87 12.87
N GLY A 143 3.01 -12.27 13.64
CA GLY A 143 3.40 -13.68 13.77
C GLY A 143 2.28 -14.58 14.34
N ARG A 144 1.40 -14.03 15.19
CA ARG A 144 0.21 -14.74 15.69
C ARG A 144 -0.98 -14.71 14.72
N GLY A 145 -0.83 -14.10 13.56
CA GLY A 145 -1.93 -13.97 12.58
C GLY A 145 -3.03 -12.98 12.99
N GLU A 146 -2.73 -12.04 13.88
CA GLU A 146 -3.66 -11.04 14.38
C GLU A 146 -3.58 -9.70 13.62
N ALA A 147 -2.53 -9.51 12.83
CA ALA A 147 -2.28 -8.29 12.09
C ALA A 147 -1.54 -8.56 10.77
N ILE A 148 -1.62 -7.58 9.89
CA ILE A 148 -0.87 -7.49 8.64
C ILE A 148 -0.15 -6.15 8.59
N ALA A 149 1.08 -6.13 8.09
CA ALA A 149 1.85 -4.90 7.91
C ALA A 149 2.46 -4.81 6.51
N ALA A 150 2.81 -3.61 6.09
CA ALA A 150 3.59 -3.37 4.88
C ALA A 150 4.58 -2.24 5.11
N GLN A 151 5.74 -2.37 4.47
CA GLN A 151 6.70 -1.28 4.33
C GLN A 151 6.98 -1.07 2.84
N VAL A 152 7.03 0.18 2.44
CA VAL A 152 7.25 0.56 1.05
C VAL A 152 8.31 1.64 0.98
N VAL A 153 9.22 1.51 0.02
CA VAL A 153 10.13 2.57 -0.38
C VAL A 153 9.76 2.99 -1.80
N ALA A 154 9.61 4.28 -2.02
CA ALA A 154 9.41 4.86 -3.35
C ALA A 154 10.55 5.81 -3.69
N THR A 155 11.00 5.77 -4.94
CA THR A 155 12.01 6.68 -5.47
C THR A 155 11.38 7.57 -6.52
N LEU A 156 11.54 8.87 -6.34
CA LEU A 156 11.08 9.91 -7.26
C LEU A 156 12.29 10.65 -7.86
N SER A 157 12.14 11.14 -9.08
CA SER A 157 13.05 12.11 -9.70
C SER A 157 12.32 13.38 -10.09
N LEU A 158 13.09 14.48 -10.21
CA LEU A 158 12.61 15.79 -10.65
C LEU A 158 13.55 16.35 -11.71
#